data_ab25267e61fb6c07e1adfc115cf69084
#
_entry.id   ab25267e61fb6c07e1adfc115cf69084
#
_cell.length_a   1.000
_cell.length_b   1.000
_cell.length_c   1.000
_cell.angle_alpha   90.00
_cell.angle_beta   90.00
_cell.angle_gamma   90.00
#
_symmetry.space_group_name_H-M   'P 1'
#
loop_
_entity.id
_entity.type
_entity.pdbx_description
1 polymer ?
#
loop_
_entity_poly.entity_id
_entity_poly.type
_entity_poly.pdbx_seq_one_letter_code
_entity_poly.pdbx_strand_id
1 'polypeptide(L)'
;IMCGAIPLGKGTDMKYKLLVLDIDGTLTNEKKEITGHTKHTILRMQKAGVKVVLASGRPTYGVVPTAKELELERYGGFILSYNGGRIVDCSTGKTIYEKTIPHKAISGIYSQVRGLDVALMTYEGDTIITENPRDAYVDKESFINKMKVKGVGNFLEYVTFPVVKCLVAADGGYLATVEEKLKEYFGSQLSIY
;
A
#
# COMPACT_ATOMS: atom_id res chain seq x y z
N ILE A 1 3.78 -2.28 -22.72
CA ILE A 1 2.35 -2.68 -22.59
C ILE A 1 1.65 -2.26 -23.86
N MET A 2 1.26 -3.24 -24.70
CA MET A 2 0.49 -3.00 -25.93
C MET A 2 -0.94 -2.61 -25.53
N CYS A 3 -1.28 -1.34 -25.64
CA CYS A 3 -2.65 -0.86 -25.48
C CYS A 3 -3.36 -0.96 -26.83
N GLY A 4 -3.91 -2.13 -27.15
CA GLY A 4 -4.82 -2.30 -28.27
C GLY A 4 -6.14 -1.58 -27.93
N ALA A 5 -6.63 -0.70 -28.82
CA ALA A 5 -7.94 -0.09 -28.68
C ALA A 5 -9.02 -1.18 -28.64
N ILE A 6 -9.66 -1.36 -27.49
CA ILE A 6 -10.80 -2.26 -27.33
C ILE A 6 -12.02 -1.55 -27.95
N PRO A 7 -12.63 -2.06 -29.04
CA PRO A 7 -13.85 -1.47 -29.57
C PRO A 7 -15.00 -1.73 -28.59
N LEU A 8 -15.49 -0.68 -27.95
CA LEU A 8 -16.69 -0.72 -27.10
C LEU A 8 -17.94 -0.66 -28.00
N GLY A 9 -18.33 -1.84 -28.51
CA GLY A 9 -19.63 -2.00 -29.16
C GLY A 9 -20.78 -1.93 -28.14
N LYS A 10 -21.91 -1.38 -28.52
CA LYS A 10 -23.14 -1.40 -27.73
C LYS A 10 -23.56 -2.86 -27.48
N GLY A 11 -23.62 -3.30 -26.22
CA GLY A 11 -24.16 -4.61 -25.83
C GLY A 11 -23.21 -5.78 -25.87
N THR A 12 -21.88 -5.59 -25.90
CA THR A 12 -20.93 -6.69 -25.88
C THR A 12 -20.63 -7.13 -24.45
N ASP A 13 -20.78 -8.43 -24.22
CA ASP A 13 -20.31 -9.08 -22.98
C ASP A 13 -18.80 -8.90 -22.88
N MET A 14 -18.36 -8.07 -21.93
CA MET A 14 -16.94 -7.77 -21.76
C MET A 14 -16.19 -9.05 -21.34
N LYS A 15 -15.20 -9.46 -22.10
CA LYS A 15 -14.37 -10.65 -21.82
C LYS A 15 -13.74 -10.59 -20.43
N TYR A 16 -13.35 -9.38 -19.98
CA TYR A 16 -12.73 -9.16 -18.68
C TYR A 16 -13.68 -8.37 -17.80
N LYS A 17 -13.95 -8.87 -16.59
CA LYS A 17 -14.84 -8.25 -15.61
C LYS A 17 -14.08 -7.48 -14.52
N LEU A 18 -12.78 -7.73 -14.39
CA LEU A 18 -11.91 -7.16 -13.37
C LEU A 18 -10.61 -6.69 -13.99
N LEU A 19 -10.17 -5.49 -13.60
CA LEU A 19 -8.86 -4.92 -13.92
C LEU A 19 -8.14 -4.61 -12.62
N VAL A 20 -7.00 -5.25 -12.40
CA VAL A 20 -6.13 -5.00 -11.24
C VAL A 20 -4.94 -4.18 -11.72
N LEU A 21 -4.68 -3.05 -11.08
CA LEU A 21 -3.62 -2.10 -11.44
C LEU A 21 -2.72 -1.84 -10.23
N ASP A 22 -1.43 -2.02 -10.43
CA ASP A 22 -0.43 -1.43 -9.56
C ASP A 22 -0.31 0.08 -9.84
N ILE A 23 0.09 0.86 -8.83
CA ILE A 23 0.13 2.32 -8.90
C ILE A 23 1.49 2.80 -9.41
N ASP A 24 2.55 2.46 -8.69
CA ASP A 24 3.87 3.06 -8.89
C ASP A 24 4.62 2.41 -10.06
N GLY A 25 4.85 3.18 -11.13
CA GLY A 25 5.51 2.68 -12.34
C GLY A 25 4.59 1.87 -13.29
N THR A 26 3.29 1.74 -12.96
CA THR A 26 2.29 1.06 -13.81
C THR A 26 1.17 2.02 -14.19
N LEU A 27 0.36 2.46 -13.21
CA LEU A 27 -0.76 3.37 -13.43
C LEU A 27 -0.28 4.83 -13.57
N THR A 28 0.73 5.20 -12.79
CA THR A 28 1.29 6.56 -12.79
C THR A 28 2.59 6.64 -13.57
N ASN A 29 2.83 7.81 -14.18
CA ASN A 29 4.08 8.16 -14.85
C ASN A 29 5.19 8.49 -13.83
N GLU A 30 6.38 8.90 -14.34
CA GLU A 30 7.53 9.30 -13.50
C GLU A 30 7.22 10.50 -12.57
N LYS A 31 6.25 11.34 -12.95
CA LYS A 31 5.76 12.45 -12.12
C LYS A 31 4.72 12.04 -11.09
N LYS A 32 4.43 10.73 -10.97
CA LYS A 32 3.39 10.16 -10.11
C LYS A 32 1.97 10.62 -10.45
N GLU A 33 1.72 10.91 -11.74
CA GLU A 33 0.44 11.37 -12.25
C GLU A 33 -0.19 10.32 -13.16
N ILE A 34 -1.52 10.21 -13.12
CA ILE A 34 -2.28 9.42 -14.09
C ILE A 34 -2.48 10.31 -15.33
N THR A 35 -2.05 9.83 -16.50
CA THR A 35 -2.27 10.62 -17.74
C THR A 35 -3.74 10.73 -18.05
N GLY A 36 -4.15 11.86 -18.68
CA GLY A 36 -5.55 12.08 -19.06
C GLY A 36 -6.11 10.96 -19.96
N HIS A 37 -5.29 10.39 -20.84
CA HIS A 37 -5.67 9.26 -21.69
C HIS A 37 -5.95 8.01 -20.86
N THR A 38 -5.05 7.64 -19.95
CA THR A 38 -5.20 6.48 -19.05
C THR A 38 -6.44 6.63 -18.18
N LYS A 39 -6.62 7.78 -17.53
CA LYS A 39 -7.79 8.09 -16.72
C LYS A 39 -9.09 7.94 -17.50
N HIS A 40 -9.17 8.56 -18.69
CA HIS A 40 -10.36 8.48 -19.54
C HIS A 40 -10.68 7.04 -19.95
N THR A 41 -9.65 6.24 -20.28
CA THR A 41 -9.80 4.83 -20.66
C THR A 41 -10.35 4.00 -19.50
N ILE A 42 -9.80 4.16 -18.28
CA ILE A 42 -10.25 3.45 -17.08
C ILE A 42 -11.71 3.82 -16.74
N LEU A 43 -12.05 5.11 -16.78
CA LEU A 43 -13.43 5.54 -16.53
C LEU A 43 -14.42 4.95 -17.55
N ARG A 44 -14.03 4.85 -18.83
CA ARG A 44 -14.85 4.18 -19.86
C ARG A 44 -15.04 2.69 -19.58
N MET A 45 -13.99 2.00 -19.16
CA MET A 45 -14.06 0.58 -18.79
C MET A 45 -14.99 0.37 -17.60
N GLN A 46 -14.91 1.21 -16.57
CA GLN A 46 -15.80 1.16 -15.42
C GLN A 46 -17.27 1.42 -15.81
N LYS A 47 -17.53 2.39 -16.69
CA LYS A 47 -18.87 2.63 -17.25
C LYS A 47 -19.41 1.42 -18.02
N ALA A 48 -18.54 0.61 -18.63
CA ALA A 48 -18.90 -0.64 -19.31
C ALA A 48 -19.04 -1.84 -18.34
N GLY A 49 -18.92 -1.63 -17.02
CA GLY A 49 -19.11 -2.66 -16.00
C GLY A 49 -17.87 -3.39 -15.52
N VAL A 50 -16.67 -2.99 -15.97
CA VAL A 50 -15.41 -3.56 -15.48
C VAL A 50 -15.13 -3.01 -14.09
N LYS A 51 -14.89 -3.88 -13.11
CA LYS A 51 -14.45 -3.50 -11.78
C LYS A 51 -12.96 -3.21 -11.77
N VAL A 52 -12.53 -2.14 -11.10
CA VAL A 52 -11.13 -1.76 -10.97
C VAL A 52 -10.66 -2.00 -9.55
N VAL A 53 -9.47 -2.59 -9.41
CA VAL A 53 -8.76 -2.78 -8.15
C VAL A 53 -7.43 -2.05 -8.25
N LEU A 54 -7.16 -1.16 -7.30
CA LEU A 54 -5.83 -0.59 -7.10
C LEU A 54 -5.06 -1.48 -6.13
N ALA A 55 -4.01 -2.12 -6.60
CA ALA A 55 -3.14 -2.97 -5.80
C ALA A 55 -1.82 -2.26 -5.54
N SER A 56 -1.45 -2.08 -4.26
CA SER A 56 -0.24 -1.33 -3.91
C SER A 56 0.37 -1.80 -2.58
N GLY A 57 1.69 -1.61 -2.45
CA GLY A 57 2.40 -1.73 -1.18
C GLY A 57 2.14 -0.59 -0.20
N ARG A 58 1.54 0.51 -0.69
CA ARG A 58 1.23 1.68 0.12
C ARG A 58 0.21 1.38 1.22
N PRO A 59 0.20 2.16 2.32
CA PRO A 59 -0.92 2.16 3.27
C PRO A 59 -2.21 2.61 2.57
N THR A 60 -3.36 2.15 3.07
CA THR A 60 -4.68 2.48 2.47
C THR A 60 -4.85 3.98 2.26
N TYR A 61 -4.43 4.79 3.25
CA TYR A 61 -4.51 6.25 3.17
C TYR A 61 -3.78 6.81 1.94
N GLY A 62 -2.59 6.28 1.60
CA GLY A 62 -1.80 6.71 0.43
C GLY A 62 -2.40 6.29 -0.92
N VAL A 63 -3.35 5.33 -0.94
CA VAL A 63 -4.03 4.88 -2.16
C VAL A 63 -5.34 5.63 -2.41
N VAL A 64 -6.01 6.11 -1.35
CA VAL A 64 -7.32 6.80 -1.43
C VAL A 64 -7.35 7.95 -2.43
N PRO A 65 -6.35 8.84 -2.55
CA PRO A 65 -6.39 9.92 -3.55
C PRO A 65 -6.51 9.40 -4.98
N THR A 66 -5.77 8.33 -5.33
CA THR A 66 -5.82 7.68 -6.65
C THR A 66 -7.18 7.01 -6.89
N ALA A 67 -7.75 6.36 -5.88
CA ALA A 67 -9.08 5.76 -5.96
C ALA A 67 -10.17 6.81 -6.20
N LYS A 68 -10.09 7.96 -5.54
CA LYS A 68 -11.00 9.10 -5.76
C LYS A 68 -10.84 9.67 -7.16
N GLU A 69 -9.62 9.85 -7.64
CA GLU A 69 -9.35 10.35 -8.98
C GLU A 69 -9.96 9.46 -10.08
N LEU A 70 -9.99 8.13 -9.87
CA LEU A 70 -10.60 7.16 -10.77
C LEU A 70 -12.08 6.86 -10.47
N GLU A 71 -12.71 7.60 -9.57
CA GLU A 71 -14.12 7.45 -9.18
C GLU A 71 -14.48 6.02 -8.73
N LEU A 72 -13.57 5.30 -8.05
CA LEU A 72 -13.83 3.90 -7.65
C LEU A 72 -15.01 3.75 -6.71
N GLU A 73 -15.31 4.75 -5.89
CA GLU A 73 -16.52 4.80 -5.04
C GLU A 73 -17.80 4.67 -5.89
N ARG A 74 -17.87 5.44 -6.98
CA ARG A 74 -19.02 5.48 -7.88
C ARG A 74 -19.24 4.17 -8.63
N TYR A 75 -18.16 3.51 -9.05
CA TYR A 75 -18.22 2.31 -9.90
C TYR A 75 -18.04 1.00 -9.12
N GLY A 76 -17.88 1.05 -7.79
CA GLY A 76 -17.74 -0.12 -6.93
C GLY A 76 -16.42 -0.84 -7.14
N GLY A 77 -15.32 -0.08 -7.20
CA GLY A 77 -13.96 -0.62 -7.24
C GLY A 77 -13.42 -0.94 -5.85
N PHE A 78 -12.17 -1.42 -5.80
CA PHE A 78 -11.52 -1.85 -4.55
C PHE A 78 -10.12 -1.28 -4.42
N ILE A 79 -9.68 -1.10 -3.17
CA ILE A 79 -8.28 -0.86 -2.82
C ILE A 79 -7.73 -2.13 -2.18
N LEU A 80 -6.62 -2.64 -2.71
CA LEU A 80 -5.83 -3.71 -2.12
C LEU A 80 -4.49 -3.08 -1.70
N SER A 81 -4.38 -2.76 -0.42
CA SER A 81 -3.26 -2.03 0.19
C SER A 81 -2.36 -2.93 1.03
N TYR A 82 -1.23 -2.38 1.51
CA TYR A 82 -0.27 -3.09 2.35
C TYR A 82 0.20 -4.41 1.75
N ASN A 83 0.51 -4.44 0.43
CA ASN A 83 0.91 -5.64 -0.29
C ASN A 83 -0.12 -6.79 -0.20
N GLY A 84 -1.41 -6.47 -0.15
CA GLY A 84 -2.51 -7.43 -0.02
C GLY A 84 -2.98 -7.68 1.41
N GLY A 85 -2.41 -6.98 2.40
CA GLY A 85 -2.80 -7.11 3.80
C GLY A 85 -4.17 -6.56 4.14
N ARG A 86 -4.72 -5.64 3.31
CA ARG A 86 -6.07 -5.08 3.50
C ARG A 86 -6.77 -4.85 2.16
N ILE A 87 -8.06 -5.19 2.12
CA ILE A 87 -8.94 -4.89 0.99
C ILE A 87 -10.10 -4.01 1.49
N VAL A 88 -10.31 -2.88 0.81
CA VAL A 88 -11.39 -1.94 1.07
C VAL A 88 -12.31 -1.89 -0.14
N ASP A 89 -13.61 -2.05 0.09
CA ASP A 89 -14.66 -1.75 -0.89
C ASP A 89 -14.85 -0.22 -0.94
N CYS A 90 -14.53 0.38 -2.07
CA CYS A 90 -14.60 1.84 -2.23
C CYS A 90 -16.04 2.37 -2.20
N SER A 91 -17.04 1.58 -2.59
CA SER A 91 -18.44 2.01 -2.61
C SER A 91 -19.05 2.16 -1.23
N THR A 92 -18.58 1.35 -0.28
CA THR A 92 -19.07 1.35 1.11
C THR A 92 -18.08 1.94 2.10
N GLY A 93 -16.81 2.10 1.71
CA GLY A 93 -15.70 2.47 2.59
C GLY A 93 -15.32 1.38 3.59
N LYS A 94 -15.91 0.19 3.52
CA LYS A 94 -15.69 -0.89 4.49
C LYS A 94 -14.48 -1.74 4.13
N THR A 95 -13.69 -2.08 5.14
CA THR A 95 -12.67 -3.14 5.04
C THR A 95 -13.39 -4.49 4.95
N ILE A 96 -13.19 -5.20 3.83
CA ILE A 96 -13.78 -6.52 3.57
C ILE A 96 -12.80 -7.67 3.82
N TYR A 97 -11.52 -7.36 3.89
CA TYR A 97 -10.46 -8.30 4.26
C TYR A 97 -9.34 -7.56 4.97
N GLU A 98 -8.81 -8.15 6.03
CA GLU A 98 -7.64 -7.65 6.74
C GLU A 98 -6.86 -8.80 7.37
N LYS A 99 -5.55 -8.79 7.18
CA LYS A 99 -4.62 -9.70 7.85
C LYS A 99 -3.61 -8.89 8.64
N THR A 100 -3.64 -9.05 9.95
CA THR A 100 -2.74 -8.33 10.86
C THR A 100 -1.53 -9.18 11.22
N ILE A 101 -0.43 -8.51 11.55
CA ILE A 101 0.77 -9.12 12.13
C ILE A 101 0.45 -9.49 13.58
N PRO A 102 0.70 -10.74 14.02
CA PRO A 102 0.54 -11.11 15.43
C PRO A 102 1.39 -10.21 16.34
N HIS A 103 0.83 -9.75 17.46
CA HIS A 103 1.54 -8.84 18.38
C HIS A 103 2.92 -9.38 18.81
N LYS A 104 3.02 -10.69 19.06
CA LYS A 104 4.30 -11.34 19.36
C LYS A 104 5.35 -11.18 18.24
N ALA A 105 4.91 -11.17 16.98
CA ALA A 105 5.81 -10.97 15.86
C ALA A 105 6.26 -9.51 15.75
N ILE A 106 5.41 -8.53 16.12
CA ILE A 106 5.81 -7.11 16.20
C ILE A 106 6.93 -6.93 17.22
N SER A 107 6.82 -7.57 18.41
CA SER A 107 7.87 -7.58 19.43
C SER A 107 9.16 -8.23 18.91
N GLY A 108 9.03 -9.29 18.12
CA GLY A 108 10.16 -9.93 17.44
C GLY A 108 10.83 -9.01 16.43
N ILE A 109 10.07 -8.35 15.54
CA ILE A 109 10.61 -7.38 14.59
C ILE A 109 11.39 -6.29 15.33
N TYR A 110 10.76 -5.68 16.32
CA TYR A 110 11.39 -4.62 17.12
C TYR A 110 12.70 -5.09 17.77
N SER A 111 12.73 -6.28 18.38
CA SER A 111 13.92 -6.81 19.02
C SER A 111 15.07 -7.06 18.04
N GLN A 112 14.77 -7.44 16.79
CA GLN A 112 15.78 -7.72 15.77
C GLN A 112 16.35 -6.43 15.15
N VAL A 113 15.57 -5.33 15.11
CA VAL A 113 16.01 -4.07 14.48
C VAL A 113 16.42 -3.00 15.48
N ARG A 114 16.08 -3.15 16.76
CA ARG A 114 16.47 -2.22 17.82
C ARG A 114 17.99 -2.08 17.92
N GLY A 115 18.48 -0.85 17.85
CA GLY A 115 19.93 -0.57 17.89
C GLY A 115 20.65 -0.73 16.57
N LEU A 116 19.92 -1.08 15.49
CA LEU A 116 20.43 -1.00 14.12
C LEU A 116 20.18 0.41 13.54
N ASP A 117 20.95 0.77 12.54
CA ASP A 117 20.78 2.03 11.80
C ASP A 117 19.66 1.90 10.74
N VAL A 118 18.44 1.73 11.24
CA VAL A 118 17.24 1.56 10.40
C VAL A 118 16.07 2.36 10.98
N ALA A 119 15.16 2.80 10.13
CA ALA A 119 13.87 3.34 10.51
C ALA A 119 12.82 2.24 10.54
N LEU A 120 12.27 1.93 11.73
CA LEU A 120 11.09 1.07 11.88
C LEU A 120 9.84 1.94 11.91
N MET A 121 8.86 1.61 11.06
CA MET A 121 7.60 2.33 10.93
C MET A 121 6.41 1.38 10.93
N THR A 122 5.26 1.87 11.41
CA THR A 122 3.94 1.31 11.14
C THR A 122 2.93 2.43 10.94
N TYR A 123 1.66 2.10 10.74
CA TYR A 123 0.64 3.05 10.32
C TYR A 123 -0.59 2.99 11.22
N GLU A 124 -1.03 4.17 11.68
CA GLU A 124 -2.28 4.36 12.41
C GLU A 124 -3.13 5.42 11.70
N GLY A 125 -4.20 5.00 11.00
CA GLY A 125 -5.04 5.91 10.23
C GLY A 125 -4.26 6.67 9.15
N ASP A 126 -4.11 7.99 9.31
CA ASP A 126 -3.38 8.91 8.43
C ASP A 126 -1.94 9.20 8.91
N THR A 127 -1.44 8.44 9.88
CA THR A 127 -0.21 8.75 10.60
C THR A 127 0.79 7.59 10.56
N ILE A 128 2.04 7.90 10.29
CA ILE A 128 3.20 6.99 10.41
C ILE A 128 3.68 7.05 11.86
N ILE A 129 3.85 5.90 12.50
CA ILE A 129 4.36 5.75 13.86
C ILE A 129 5.78 5.24 13.81
N THR A 130 6.71 5.93 14.49
CA THR A 130 8.14 5.59 14.51
C THR A 130 8.83 6.17 15.76
N GLU A 131 9.95 5.59 16.18
CA GLU A 131 10.84 6.19 17.19
C GLU A 131 11.75 7.28 16.58
N ASN A 132 11.99 7.25 15.26
CA ASN A 132 12.90 8.15 14.55
C ASN A 132 12.14 9.11 13.61
N PRO A 133 11.37 10.09 14.12
CA PRO A 133 10.51 10.93 13.27
C PRO A 133 11.26 11.91 12.35
N ARG A 134 12.59 12.03 12.49
CA ARG A 134 13.45 12.89 11.65
C ARG A 134 14.32 12.10 10.67
N ASP A 135 14.07 10.81 10.53
CA ASP A 135 14.79 9.96 9.60
C ASP A 135 14.39 10.27 8.16
N ALA A 136 15.35 10.32 7.23
CA ALA A 136 15.12 10.66 5.84
C ALA A 136 14.18 9.67 5.12
N TYR A 137 14.17 8.40 5.51
CA TYR A 137 13.25 7.40 4.95
C TYR A 137 11.83 7.58 5.48
N VAL A 138 11.68 8.04 6.74
CA VAL A 138 10.37 8.41 7.31
C VAL A 138 9.82 9.63 6.59
N ASP A 139 10.63 10.65 6.34
CA ASP A 139 10.23 11.83 5.56
C ASP A 139 9.81 11.44 4.14
N LYS A 140 10.55 10.55 3.49
CA LYS A 140 10.22 10.04 2.16
C LYS A 140 8.88 9.28 2.14
N GLU A 141 8.66 8.40 3.13
CA GLU A 141 7.39 7.63 3.25
C GLU A 141 6.21 8.57 3.51
N SER A 142 6.39 9.57 4.40
CA SER A 142 5.41 10.62 4.68
C SER A 142 5.06 11.42 3.42
N PHE A 143 6.06 11.86 2.67
CA PHE A 143 5.89 12.63 1.45
C PHE A 143 5.12 11.84 0.37
N ILE A 144 5.52 10.59 0.12
CA ILE A 144 4.90 9.73 -0.91
C ILE A 144 3.43 9.46 -0.60
N ASN A 145 3.10 9.19 0.66
CA ASN A 145 1.74 8.83 1.08
C ASN A 145 0.92 10.01 1.58
N LYS A 146 1.50 11.21 1.69
CA LYS A 146 0.90 12.42 2.26
C LYS A 146 0.36 12.19 3.68
N MET A 147 1.12 11.43 4.48
CA MET A 147 0.78 11.06 5.84
C MET A 147 1.53 11.93 6.86
N LYS A 148 0.92 12.11 8.02
CA LYS A 148 1.56 12.72 9.19
C LYS A 148 2.61 11.76 9.77
N VAL A 149 3.54 12.31 10.54
CA VAL A 149 4.52 11.52 11.29
C VAL A 149 4.34 11.78 12.78
N LYS A 150 4.29 10.70 13.56
CA LYS A 150 4.28 10.74 15.03
C LYS A 150 5.49 10.00 15.57
N GLY A 151 6.38 10.76 16.21
CA GLY A 151 7.48 10.21 17.00
C GLY A 151 6.96 9.67 18.34
N VAL A 152 7.40 8.48 18.71
CA VAL A 152 7.07 7.83 19.97
C VAL A 152 8.35 7.50 20.74
N GLY A 153 8.28 7.47 22.08
CA GLY A 153 9.44 7.16 22.92
C GLY A 153 9.77 5.67 22.94
N ASN A 154 8.77 4.81 22.82
CA ASN A 154 8.90 3.36 22.72
C ASN A 154 7.84 2.81 21.77
N PHE A 155 8.31 2.17 20.70
CA PHE A 155 7.45 1.64 19.65
C PHE A 155 6.47 0.58 20.18
N LEU A 156 6.96 -0.36 21.00
CA LEU A 156 6.12 -1.45 21.54
C LEU A 156 5.09 -0.99 22.55
N GLU A 157 5.43 0.01 23.37
CA GLU A 157 4.49 0.58 24.34
C GLU A 157 3.36 1.35 23.66
N TYR A 158 3.68 1.99 22.53
CA TYR A 158 2.68 2.75 21.78
C TYR A 158 1.82 1.86 20.87
N VAL A 159 2.42 0.90 20.18
CA VAL A 159 1.74 0.08 19.16
C VAL A 159 0.96 -1.05 19.82
N THR A 160 -0.19 -0.71 20.39
CA THR A 160 -1.13 -1.66 21.05
C THR A 160 -2.34 -2.00 20.18
N PHE A 161 -2.41 -1.43 18.98
CA PHE A 161 -3.48 -1.61 17.99
C PHE A 161 -3.11 -2.67 16.94
N PRO A 162 -4.10 -3.18 16.15
CA PRO A 162 -3.83 -4.12 15.07
C PRO A 162 -2.95 -3.50 13.97
N VAL A 163 -1.84 -4.16 13.64
CA VAL A 163 -0.88 -3.74 12.62
C VAL A 163 -0.95 -4.65 11.41
N VAL A 164 -1.16 -4.08 10.24
CA VAL A 164 -1.18 -4.81 8.96
C VAL A 164 0.21 -4.93 8.35
N LYS A 165 1.04 -3.89 8.51
CA LYS A 165 2.40 -3.83 7.94
C LYS A 165 3.34 -3.08 8.88
N CYS A 166 4.54 -3.64 9.09
CA CYS A 166 5.71 -2.90 9.53
C CYS A 166 6.60 -2.62 8.32
N LEU A 167 7.17 -1.43 8.25
CA LEU A 167 8.18 -1.06 7.26
C LEU A 167 9.50 -0.81 7.96
N VAL A 168 10.55 -1.48 7.50
CA VAL A 168 11.93 -1.23 7.90
C VAL A 168 12.64 -0.57 6.71
N ALA A 169 13.26 0.57 6.91
CA ALA A 169 13.93 1.31 5.86
C ALA A 169 15.34 1.73 6.30
N ALA A 170 16.27 1.62 5.37
CA ALA A 170 17.69 2.00 5.51
C ALA A 170 18.32 2.16 4.14
N ASP A 171 19.64 2.39 4.09
CA ASP A 171 20.42 2.25 2.86
C ASP A 171 20.23 0.86 2.24
N GLY A 172 20.08 0.81 0.90
CA GLY A 172 19.68 -0.42 0.21
C GLY A 172 20.65 -1.59 0.39
N GLY A 173 21.96 -1.33 0.41
CA GLY A 173 22.97 -2.36 0.63
C GLY A 173 22.91 -2.93 2.05
N TYR A 174 22.74 -2.06 3.03
CA TYR A 174 22.61 -2.45 4.43
C TYR A 174 21.26 -3.12 4.71
N LEU A 175 20.18 -2.58 4.12
CA LEU A 175 18.84 -3.12 4.30
C LEU A 175 18.73 -4.58 3.84
N ALA A 176 19.44 -4.99 2.78
CA ALA A 176 19.45 -6.37 2.32
C ALA A 176 19.96 -7.33 3.42
N THR A 177 20.98 -6.94 4.19
CA THR A 177 21.49 -7.76 5.29
C THR A 177 20.52 -7.88 6.46
N VAL A 178 19.76 -6.80 6.72
CA VAL A 178 18.68 -6.78 7.75
C VAL A 178 17.50 -7.64 7.31
N GLU A 179 17.14 -7.59 6.02
CA GLU A 179 16.07 -8.41 5.43
C GLU A 179 16.40 -9.91 5.56
N GLU A 180 17.61 -10.34 5.20
CA GLU A 180 18.06 -11.72 5.35
C GLU A 180 17.96 -12.20 6.82
N LYS A 181 18.46 -11.39 7.75
CA LYS A 181 18.38 -11.67 9.17
C LYS A 181 16.94 -11.82 9.67
N LEU A 182 16.03 -10.95 9.22
CA LEU A 182 14.61 -11.04 9.57
C LEU A 182 13.96 -12.29 8.96
N LYS A 183 14.30 -12.62 7.70
CA LYS A 183 13.83 -13.86 7.04
C LYS A 183 14.29 -15.11 7.76
N GLU A 184 15.55 -15.15 8.20
CA GLU A 184 16.08 -16.26 8.98
C GLU A 184 15.36 -16.40 10.34
N TYR A 185 15.14 -15.29 11.05
CA TYR A 185 14.48 -15.28 12.35
C TYR A 185 13.00 -15.70 12.28
N PHE A 186 12.25 -15.22 11.31
CA PHE A 186 10.80 -15.46 11.21
C PHE A 186 10.42 -16.66 10.35
N GLY A 187 11.29 -17.11 9.44
CA GLY A 187 10.98 -18.18 8.50
C GLY A 187 9.68 -17.91 7.73
N SER A 188 8.76 -18.86 7.77
CA SER A 188 7.43 -18.76 7.12
C SER A 188 6.35 -18.04 7.95
N GLN A 189 6.68 -17.54 9.14
CA GLN A 189 5.69 -16.87 10.01
C GLN A 189 5.23 -15.51 9.47
N LEU A 190 6.13 -14.81 8.77
CA LEU A 190 5.87 -13.52 8.14
C LEU A 190 6.25 -13.56 6.67
N SER A 191 5.55 -12.78 5.85
CA SER A 191 5.98 -12.45 4.49
C SER A 191 6.90 -11.24 4.56
N ILE A 192 8.19 -11.43 4.22
CA ILE A 192 9.24 -10.38 4.25
C ILE A 192 9.78 -10.24 2.84
N TYR A 193 9.77 -9.00 2.30
CA TYR A 193 10.20 -8.65 0.94
C TYR A 193 10.50 -7.17 0.82
#